data_a9977c7ed6f72f628f90b80d79c129df
#
_entry.id   a9977c7ed6f72f628f90b80d79c129df
#
_cell.length_a   1.000
_cell.length_b   1.000
_cell.length_c   1.000
_cell.angle_alpha   90.00
_cell.angle_beta   90.00
_cell.angle_gamma   90.00
#
_symmetry.space_group_name_H-M   'P 1'
#
loop_
_entity.id
_entity.type
_entity.pdbx_description
1 polymer ?
#
loop_
_entity_poly.entity_id
_entity_poly.type
_entity_poly.pdbx_seq_one_letter_code
_entity_poly.pdbx_strand_id
1 'polypeptide(L)'
;MKKVLTTCGYCGCGCNLYLTVEGGRITGVLPKPDHPVSQGMLCSKGWQGHGFARHPDRLDQPLLRQEDGTLKGVSWSEAYRAIAEHLRAVLRTHGPDKFAMLASARCTNEENYLAAKLTRAVIGSPNIDHCARLTQPHRSRSGYSVRVRGGHQRP
;
A
#
# COMPACT_ATOMS: atom_id res chain seq x y z
N MET A 1 26.66 -15.28 7.60
CA MET A 1 25.70 -14.55 6.73
C MET A 1 24.61 -15.49 6.25
N LYS A 2 23.34 -15.20 6.52
CA LYS A 2 22.17 -15.98 6.08
C LYS A 2 21.49 -15.24 4.92
N LYS A 3 21.06 -16.00 3.88
CA LYS A 3 20.24 -15.44 2.79
C LYS A 3 18.78 -15.83 3.01
N VAL A 4 17.87 -14.87 3.02
CA VAL A 4 16.43 -15.08 3.20
C VAL A 4 15.71 -14.64 1.93
N LEU A 5 15.07 -15.58 1.24
CA LEU A 5 14.26 -15.28 0.06
C LEU A 5 13.02 -14.51 0.48
N THR A 6 12.73 -13.43 -0.22
CA THR A 6 11.53 -12.62 -0.01
C THR A 6 11.09 -11.95 -1.31
N THR A 7 9.92 -11.35 -1.28
CA THR A 7 9.39 -10.53 -2.38
C THR A 7 9.57 -9.06 -2.03
N CYS A 8 9.95 -8.25 -3.00
CA CYS A 8 10.01 -6.80 -2.83
C CYS A 8 8.61 -6.24 -2.54
N GLY A 9 8.44 -5.59 -1.39
CA GLY A 9 7.18 -5.02 -0.96
C GLY A 9 6.89 -3.61 -1.50
N TYR A 10 7.66 -3.13 -2.49
CA TYR A 10 7.53 -1.73 -2.92
C TYR A 10 6.42 -1.48 -3.94
N CYS A 11 6.21 -2.40 -4.87
CA CYS A 11 5.18 -2.26 -5.91
C CYS A 11 4.68 -3.63 -6.37
N GLY A 12 3.58 -3.64 -7.14
CA GLY A 12 2.95 -4.85 -7.66
C GLY A 12 3.77 -5.66 -8.68
N CYS A 13 5.01 -5.26 -9.00
CA CYS A 13 5.90 -6.04 -9.85
C CYS A 13 6.31 -7.37 -9.21
N GLY A 14 6.37 -7.44 -7.87
CA GLY A 14 6.61 -8.68 -7.13
C GLY A 14 8.02 -9.26 -7.33
N CYS A 15 9.04 -8.42 -7.57
CA CYS A 15 10.42 -8.88 -7.75
C CYS A 15 10.89 -9.69 -6.56
N ASN A 16 11.47 -10.88 -6.80
CA ASN A 16 12.05 -11.69 -5.73
C ASN A 16 13.53 -11.36 -5.52
N LEU A 17 13.91 -11.35 -4.26
CA LEU A 17 15.24 -10.99 -3.81
C LEU A 17 15.63 -11.79 -2.55
N TYR A 18 16.91 -11.87 -2.29
CA TYR A 18 17.46 -12.40 -1.03
C TYR A 18 17.87 -11.22 -0.15
N LEU A 19 17.37 -11.19 1.07
CA LEU A 19 17.95 -10.36 2.12
C LEU A 19 19.16 -11.08 2.72
N THR A 20 20.29 -10.41 2.78
CA THR A 20 21.44 -10.89 3.54
C THR A 20 21.29 -10.48 4.98
N VAL A 21 21.43 -11.44 5.90
CA VAL A 21 21.20 -11.23 7.33
C VAL A 21 22.42 -11.69 8.11
N GLU A 22 22.90 -10.85 9.00
CA GLU A 22 24.04 -11.10 9.88
C GLU A 22 23.75 -10.55 11.29
N GLY A 23 23.94 -11.37 12.32
CA GLY A 23 23.61 -10.96 13.69
C GLY A 23 22.15 -10.49 13.87
N GLY A 24 21.19 -11.06 13.13
CA GLY A 24 19.79 -10.62 13.16
C GLY A 24 19.53 -9.28 12.46
N ARG A 25 20.50 -8.73 11.74
CA ARG A 25 20.38 -7.48 10.98
C ARG A 25 20.42 -7.73 9.49
N ILE A 26 19.59 -7.01 8.74
CA ILE A 26 19.68 -7.00 7.28
C ILE A 26 20.90 -6.16 6.91
N THR A 27 21.83 -6.76 6.18
CA THR A 27 23.08 -6.12 5.74
C THR A 27 23.10 -5.79 4.27
N GLY A 28 22.16 -6.32 3.49
CA GLY A 28 22.06 -6.03 2.06
C GLY A 28 20.99 -6.83 1.35
N VAL A 29 20.98 -6.69 0.03
CA VAL A 29 20.03 -7.30 -0.88
C VAL A 29 20.77 -7.92 -2.06
N LEU A 30 20.30 -9.07 -2.52
CA LEU A 30 20.74 -9.69 -3.77
C LEU A 30 19.50 -10.06 -4.60
N PRO A 31 19.47 -9.77 -5.91
CA PRO A 31 18.35 -10.21 -6.75
C PRO A 31 18.31 -11.73 -6.85
N LYS A 32 17.13 -12.32 -7.07
CA LYS A 32 16.97 -13.73 -7.42
C LYS A 32 17.13 -13.89 -8.93
N PRO A 33 18.22 -14.54 -9.43
CA PRO A 33 18.56 -14.55 -10.87
C PRO A 33 17.50 -15.19 -11.76
N ASP A 34 16.92 -16.29 -11.29
CA ASP A 34 15.98 -17.16 -12.02
C ASP A 34 14.50 -16.83 -11.76
N HIS A 35 14.21 -15.61 -11.24
CA HIS A 35 12.82 -15.21 -11.02
C HIS A 35 12.14 -14.85 -12.34
N PRO A 36 10.94 -15.41 -12.66
CA PRO A 36 10.32 -15.28 -13.98
C PRO A 36 9.95 -13.83 -14.34
N VAL A 37 9.67 -12.99 -13.35
CA VAL A 37 9.28 -11.58 -13.58
C VAL A 37 10.51 -10.67 -13.59
N SER A 38 11.33 -10.68 -12.55
CA SER A 38 12.45 -9.75 -12.39
C SER A 38 13.73 -10.20 -13.08
N GLN A 39 13.88 -11.50 -13.41
CA GLN A 39 15.02 -12.06 -14.16
C GLN A 39 16.38 -11.60 -13.62
N GLY A 40 16.54 -11.58 -12.31
CA GLY A 40 17.74 -11.12 -11.65
C GLY A 40 17.94 -9.60 -11.59
N MET A 41 16.96 -8.82 -12.01
CA MET A 41 17.04 -7.35 -11.97
C MET A 41 16.24 -6.77 -10.80
N LEU A 42 16.77 -5.71 -10.21
CA LEU A 42 16.08 -4.87 -9.22
C LEU A 42 16.27 -3.41 -9.59
N CYS A 43 15.21 -2.62 -9.46
CA CYS A 43 15.31 -1.17 -9.52
C CYS A 43 15.93 -0.60 -8.22
N SER A 44 16.27 0.69 -8.22
CA SER A 44 16.86 1.36 -7.04
C SER A 44 16.06 1.15 -5.74
N LYS A 45 14.72 1.07 -5.84
CA LYS A 45 13.83 0.85 -4.70
C LYS A 45 13.95 -0.57 -4.13
N GLY A 46 14.09 -1.58 -5.00
CA GLY A 46 14.33 -2.96 -4.59
C GLY A 46 15.70 -3.12 -3.91
N TRP A 47 16.72 -2.45 -4.42
CA TRP A 47 18.05 -2.44 -3.83
C TRP A 47 18.11 -1.78 -2.46
N GLN A 48 17.41 -0.66 -2.27
CA GLN A 48 17.52 0.17 -1.06
C GLN A 48 16.34 0.02 -0.10
N GLY A 49 15.27 -0.68 -0.53
CA GLY A 49 14.03 -0.76 0.23
C GLY A 49 14.16 -1.38 1.63
N HIS A 50 15.21 -2.15 1.90
CA HIS A 50 15.45 -2.74 3.22
C HIS A 50 15.89 -1.70 4.29
N GLY A 51 16.40 -0.54 3.87
CA GLY A 51 16.91 0.49 4.79
C GLY A 51 15.85 1.07 5.70
N PHE A 52 14.59 1.17 5.24
CA PHE A 52 13.50 1.69 6.07
C PHE A 52 13.15 0.79 7.27
N ALA A 53 13.45 -0.51 7.19
CA ALA A 53 13.02 -1.47 8.21
C ALA A 53 13.57 -1.17 9.62
N ARG A 54 14.67 -0.43 9.70
CA ARG A 54 15.33 -0.06 10.96
C ARG A 54 15.61 1.44 11.08
N HIS A 55 14.94 2.26 10.26
CA HIS A 55 15.09 3.70 10.38
C HIS A 55 14.54 4.17 11.74
N PRO A 56 15.21 5.10 12.46
CA PRO A 56 14.75 5.59 13.75
C PRO A 56 13.33 6.16 13.74
N ASP A 57 12.93 6.78 12.64
CA ASP A 57 11.59 7.37 12.48
C ASP A 57 10.53 6.37 12.06
N ARG A 58 10.88 5.07 11.91
CA ARG A 58 9.90 4.06 11.54
C ARG A 58 8.92 3.85 12.68
N LEU A 59 7.65 4.03 12.39
CA LEU A 59 6.57 3.70 13.32
C LEU A 59 6.44 2.18 13.45
N ASP A 60 6.41 1.68 14.68
CA ASP A 60 6.23 0.29 15.07
C ASP A 60 4.91 0.02 15.80
N GLN A 61 4.17 1.08 16.11
CA GLN A 61 2.88 1.05 16.77
C GLN A 61 1.95 2.14 16.21
N PRO A 62 0.62 1.97 16.32
CA PRO A 62 -0.33 3.02 15.98
C PRO A 62 -0.16 4.25 16.87
N LEU A 63 -0.39 5.42 16.29
CA LEU A 63 -0.41 6.69 17.02
C LEU A 63 -1.78 7.34 16.92
N LEU A 64 -2.32 7.79 18.06
CA LEU A 64 -3.54 8.62 18.09
C LEU A 64 -3.20 10.04 18.52
N ARG A 65 -3.82 11.00 17.83
CA ARG A 65 -3.73 12.41 18.20
C ARG A 65 -4.54 12.66 19.46
N GLN A 66 -3.91 13.30 20.43
CA GLN A 66 -4.51 13.73 21.68
C GLN A 66 -5.15 15.11 21.52
N GLU A 67 -5.91 15.56 22.52
CA GLU A 67 -6.56 16.87 22.52
C GLU A 67 -5.55 18.04 22.46
N ASP A 68 -4.38 17.87 23.05
CA ASP A 68 -3.27 18.82 22.99
C ASP A 68 -2.53 18.86 21.65
N GLY A 69 -2.96 18.04 20.68
CA GLY A 69 -2.36 17.92 19.35
C GLY A 69 -1.16 16.97 19.27
N THR A 70 -0.67 16.43 20.39
CA THR A 70 0.44 15.46 20.40
C THR A 70 -0.01 14.09 19.85
N LEU A 71 0.96 13.28 19.40
CA LEU A 71 0.72 11.92 18.97
C LEU A 71 1.19 10.96 20.06
N LYS A 72 0.29 10.09 20.52
CA LYS A 72 0.58 9.08 21.55
C LYS A 72 0.47 7.68 20.97
N GLY A 73 1.43 6.80 21.31
CA GLY A 73 1.39 5.38 20.98
C GLY A 73 0.22 4.68 21.68
N VAL A 74 -0.52 3.87 20.92
CA VAL A 74 -1.68 3.13 21.42
C VAL A 74 -1.67 1.69 20.91
N SER A 75 -2.48 0.83 21.51
CA SER A 75 -2.69 -0.53 21.00
C SER A 75 -3.47 -0.53 19.68
N TRP A 76 -3.32 -1.60 18.89
CA TRP A 76 -4.14 -1.79 17.68
C TRP A 76 -5.64 -1.82 17.98
N SER A 77 -6.04 -2.39 19.11
CA SER A 77 -7.44 -2.43 19.52
C SER A 77 -8.02 -1.03 19.77
N GLU A 78 -7.24 -0.16 20.39
CA GLU A 78 -7.63 1.24 20.62
C GLU A 78 -7.69 2.02 19.31
N ALA A 79 -6.70 1.83 18.42
CA ALA A 79 -6.69 2.46 17.10
C ALA A 79 -7.91 2.05 16.27
N TYR A 80 -8.24 0.76 16.20
CA TYR A 80 -9.42 0.28 15.48
C TYR A 80 -10.73 0.80 16.07
N ARG A 81 -10.84 0.91 17.39
CA ARG A 81 -12.01 1.49 18.04
C ARG A 81 -12.18 2.94 17.62
N ALA A 82 -11.14 3.75 17.73
CA ALA A 82 -11.16 5.16 17.36
C ALA A 82 -11.53 5.34 15.88
N ILE A 83 -10.95 4.55 14.97
CA ILE A 83 -11.28 4.58 13.54
C ILE A 83 -12.76 4.24 13.34
N ALA A 84 -13.25 3.17 13.97
CA ALA A 84 -14.64 2.73 13.80
C ALA A 84 -15.64 3.76 14.34
N GLU A 85 -15.34 4.41 15.45
CA GLU A 85 -16.17 5.48 16.02
C GLU A 85 -16.25 6.69 15.09
N HIS A 86 -15.11 7.16 14.58
CA HIS A 86 -15.05 8.26 13.63
C HIS A 86 -15.79 7.95 12.32
N LEU A 87 -15.57 6.78 11.75
CA LEU A 87 -16.26 6.36 10.53
C LEU A 87 -17.77 6.29 10.75
N ARG A 88 -18.23 5.68 11.85
CA ARG A 88 -19.67 5.64 12.17
C ARG A 88 -20.27 7.02 12.35
N ALA A 89 -19.55 7.96 12.97
CA ALA A 89 -20.00 9.34 13.12
C ALA A 89 -20.16 10.02 11.75
N VAL A 90 -19.16 9.93 10.88
CA VAL A 90 -19.21 10.48 9.51
C VAL A 90 -20.37 9.88 8.72
N LEU A 91 -20.53 8.56 8.75
CA LEU A 91 -21.58 7.86 7.99
C LEU A 91 -22.99 8.24 8.48
N ARG A 92 -23.19 8.39 9.80
CA ARG A 92 -24.47 8.83 10.35
C ARG A 92 -24.82 10.27 10.00
N THR A 93 -23.83 11.16 9.99
CA THR A 93 -24.06 12.61 9.79
C THR A 93 -24.11 12.98 8.32
N HIS A 94 -23.31 12.34 7.48
CA HIS A 94 -23.07 12.77 6.11
C HIS A 94 -23.37 11.72 5.05
N GLY A 95 -23.63 10.47 5.47
CA GLY A 95 -23.87 9.35 4.56
C GLY A 95 -22.61 8.77 3.92
N PRO A 96 -22.73 7.63 3.20
CA PRO A 96 -21.61 6.89 2.64
C PRO A 96 -20.89 7.63 1.50
N ASP A 97 -21.58 8.54 0.79
CA ASP A 97 -21.00 9.30 -0.33
C ASP A 97 -19.88 10.26 0.11
N LYS A 98 -19.80 10.57 1.40
CA LYS A 98 -18.72 11.41 1.96
C LYS A 98 -17.49 10.62 2.39
N PHE A 99 -17.52 9.29 2.24
CA PHE A 99 -16.35 8.44 2.44
C PHE A 99 -15.69 8.13 1.10
N ALA A 100 -14.37 8.20 1.08
CA ALA A 100 -13.56 7.75 -0.05
C ALA A 100 -12.36 6.93 0.45
N MET A 101 -11.99 5.91 -0.32
CA MET A 101 -10.84 5.05 -0.08
C MET A 101 -9.76 5.32 -1.13
N LEU A 102 -8.56 5.59 -0.69
CA LEU A 102 -7.39 5.65 -1.56
C LEU A 102 -6.60 4.34 -1.42
N ALA A 103 -6.71 3.49 -2.44
CA ALA A 103 -5.91 2.28 -2.59
C ALA A 103 -4.59 2.60 -3.30
N SER A 104 -3.77 1.58 -3.58
CA SER A 104 -2.47 1.82 -4.20
C SER A 104 -2.04 0.67 -5.11
N ALA A 105 -1.36 0.99 -6.21
CA ALA A 105 -0.64 0.01 -7.02
C ALA A 105 0.58 -0.60 -6.29
N ARG A 106 0.88 -0.13 -5.08
CA ARG A 106 1.94 -0.66 -4.20
C ARG A 106 1.40 -1.59 -3.11
N CYS A 107 0.09 -1.68 -3.00
CA CYS A 107 -0.57 -2.68 -2.16
C CYS A 107 -0.61 -4.03 -2.88
N THR A 108 -0.71 -5.09 -2.10
CA THR A 108 -0.97 -6.43 -2.65
C THR A 108 -2.36 -6.52 -3.26
N ASN A 109 -2.63 -7.55 -4.05
CA ASN A 109 -3.97 -7.79 -4.59
C ASN A 109 -5.00 -8.00 -3.48
N GLU A 110 -4.60 -8.69 -2.41
CA GLU A 110 -5.42 -8.96 -1.23
C GLU A 110 -5.80 -7.66 -0.51
N GLU A 111 -4.85 -6.77 -0.30
CA GLU A 111 -5.10 -5.46 0.32
C GLU A 111 -6.05 -4.62 -0.52
N ASN A 112 -5.83 -4.54 -1.84
CA ASN A 112 -6.72 -3.82 -2.76
C ASN A 112 -8.13 -4.42 -2.79
N TYR A 113 -8.25 -5.76 -2.77
CA TYR A 113 -9.53 -6.45 -2.67
C TYR A 113 -10.25 -6.13 -1.37
N LEU A 114 -9.56 -6.19 -0.23
CA LEU A 114 -10.13 -5.88 1.09
C LEU A 114 -10.55 -4.41 1.18
N ALA A 115 -9.75 -3.48 0.64
CA ALA A 115 -10.09 -2.06 0.55
C ALA A 115 -11.38 -1.85 -0.26
N ALA A 116 -11.50 -2.52 -1.42
CA ALA A 116 -12.69 -2.44 -2.25
C ALA A 116 -13.92 -3.06 -1.56
N LYS A 117 -13.75 -4.21 -0.90
CA LYS A 117 -14.81 -4.88 -0.15
C LYS A 117 -15.30 -4.03 1.03
N LEU A 118 -14.39 -3.47 1.82
CA LEU A 118 -14.72 -2.57 2.93
C LEU A 118 -15.52 -1.36 2.42
N THR A 119 -15.03 -0.69 1.36
CA THR A 119 -15.65 0.52 0.84
C THR A 119 -17.04 0.26 0.28
N ARG A 120 -17.19 -0.77 -0.56
CA ARG A 120 -18.46 -1.02 -1.29
C ARG A 120 -19.46 -1.83 -0.50
N ALA A 121 -19.02 -2.92 0.15
CA ALA A 121 -19.94 -3.85 0.81
C ALA A 121 -20.24 -3.49 2.27
N VAL A 122 -19.30 -2.85 2.98
CA VAL A 122 -19.48 -2.52 4.39
C VAL A 122 -19.91 -1.06 4.56
N ILE A 123 -19.20 -0.13 3.93
CA ILE A 123 -19.49 1.31 4.04
C ILE A 123 -20.62 1.73 3.09
N GLY A 124 -20.73 1.07 1.94
CA GLY A 124 -21.73 1.41 0.91
C GLY A 124 -21.31 2.57 0.01
N SER A 125 -20.03 2.96 -0.01
CA SER A 125 -19.52 4.03 -0.85
C SER A 125 -18.98 3.49 -2.18
N PRO A 126 -19.28 4.13 -3.34
CA PRO A 126 -18.63 3.81 -4.61
C PRO A 126 -17.23 4.43 -4.74
N ASN A 127 -16.86 5.32 -3.83
CA ASN A 127 -15.69 6.19 -3.94
C ASN A 127 -14.41 5.45 -3.54
N ILE A 128 -13.86 4.68 -4.47
CA ILE A 128 -12.53 4.07 -4.30
C ILE A 128 -11.69 4.30 -5.55
N ASP A 129 -10.47 4.73 -5.36
CA ASP A 129 -9.53 4.99 -6.44
C ASP A 129 -8.08 4.75 -5.99
N HIS A 130 -7.13 4.88 -6.90
CA HIS A 130 -5.72 4.70 -6.59
C HIS A 130 -4.82 5.58 -7.47
N CYS A 131 -3.52 5.61 -7.15
CA CYS A 131 -2.52 6.48 -7.75
C CYS A 131 -2.40 6.35 -9.29
N ALA A 132 -2.69 5.21 -9.90
CA ALA A 132 -2.57 5.02 -11.34
C ALA A 132 -3.55 5.88 -12.17
N ARG A 133 -4.64 6.32 -11.58
CA ARG A 133 -5.59 7.23 -12.24
C ARG A 133 -4.92 8.53 -12.68
N LEU A 134 -4.05 9.09 -11.85
CA LEU A 134 -3.35 10.35 -12.15
C LEU A 134 -2.21 10.17 -13.16
N THR A 135 -1.69 8.96 -13.31
CA THR A 135 -0.55 8.68 -14.22
C THR A 135 -0.98 8.23 -15.61
N GLN A 136 -2.20 7.75 -15.79
CA GLN A 136 -2.72 7.33 -17.10
C GLN A 136 -2.85 8.45 -18.14
N PRO A 137 -3.27 9.69 -17.82
CA PRO A 137 -3.35 10.77 -18.80
C PRO A 137 -2.04 11.10 -19.48
N HIS A 138 -0.91 10.90 -18.81
CA HIS A 138 0.41 11.12 -19.40
C HIS A 138 0.85 10.02 -20.37
N ARG A 139 0.35 8.79 -20.21
CA ARG A 139 0.64 7.68 -21.14
C ARG A 139 -0.12 7.78 -22.45
N SER A 140 -1.31 8.37 -22.46
CA SER A 140 -2.10 8.54 -23.68
C SER A 140 -1.47 9.58 -24.64
N ARG A 141 -0.62 10.48 -24.14
CA ARG A 141 0.14 11.43 -24.97
C ARG A 141 1.37 10.80 -25.66
N SER A 142 1.85 9.65 -25.20
CA SER A 142 3.01 8.96 -25.78
C SER A 142 2.67 7.79 -26.71
N GLY A 143 1.43 7.68 -27.20
CA GLY A 143 1.01 6.68 -28.17
C GLY A 143 0.91 5.24 -27.67
N TYR A 144 1.18 4.96 -26.42
CA TYR A 144 0.98 3.65 -25.78
C TYR A 144 -0.32 3.63 -24.97
N SER A 145 -1.45 3.60 -25.66
CA SER A 145 -2.74 3.37 -25.01
C SER A 145 -2.93 1.88 -24.75
N VAL A 146 -2.62 1.43 -23.56
CA VAL A 146 -3.26 0.20 -23.04
C VAL A 146 -4.71 0.57 -22.76
N ARG A 147 -5.61 0.22 -23.69
CA ARG A 147 -7.06 0.27 -23.44
C ARG A 147 -7.38 -0.74 -22.35
N VAL A 148 -7.41 -0.32 -21.11
CA VAL A 148 -8.16 -1.03 -20.08
C VAL A 148 -9.64 -0.78 -20.43
N ARG A 149 -10.29 -1.79 -21.00
CA ARG A 149 -11.75 -1.82 -21.13
C ARG A 149 -12.34 -2.00 -19.74
N GLY A 150 -12.43 -0.92 -18.99
CA GLY A 150 -13.29 -0.76 -17.84
C GLY A 150 -14.54 -0.06 -18.35
N GLY A 151 -15.63 -0.80 -18.53
CA GLY A 151 -16.87 -0.24 -19.02
C GLY A 151 -17.41 0.83 -18.11
N HIS A 152 -17.64 1.98 -18.67
CA HIS A 152 -18.81 2.83 -18.57
C HIS A 152 -18.58 4.02 -19.49
N GLN A 153 -18.82 3.81 -20.76
CA GLN A 153 -19.29 4.92 -21.59
C GLN A 153 -20.77 5.10 -21.20
N ARG A 154 -21.09 6.20 -20.61
CA ARG A 154 -22.47 6.72 -20.62
C ARG A 154 -22.70 7.44 -21.93
N PRO A 155 -23.92 7.36 -22.45
CA PRO A 155 -24.31 8.05 -23.67
C PRO A 155 -24.20 9.56 -23.56
#